data_792987cb08204e9abb7de33faf5453b6
#
_entry.id   792987cb08204e9abb7de33faf5453b6
#
_cell.length_a   1.000
_cell.length_b   1.000
_cell.length_c   1.000
_cell.angle_alpha   90.00
_cell.angle_beta   90.00
_cell.angle_gamma   90.00
#
_symmetry.space_group_name_H-M   'P 1'
#
loop_
_entity.id
_entity.type
_entity.pdbx_description
1 polymer ?
#
loop_
_entity_poly.entity_id
_entity_poly.type
_entity_poly.pdbx_seq_one_letter_code
_entity_poly.pdbx_strand_id
1 'polypeptide(L)'
;MADDIASIINVTNLYAVAVDSHRYDLFEKVFAADIHCDFGGGPGAAFTDLATLQAVFKDIHAVFSATQHMVLGHTVTVDGDNAHCFSYVSARFRRGLEDGEGVFESTGWYDDVLVRTADGWRIRERVSRMVTYGGDIRVMQAMPGVDTNYVLLSLAEEAAGGRIKFLSQV
;
A
#
# COMPACT_ATOMS: atom_id res chain seq x y z
N MET A 1 -11.39 14.20 -17.16
CA MET A 1 -11.75 14.21 -15.71
C MET A 1 -12.39 12.88 -15.27
N ALA A 2 -13.55 12.45 -15.77
CA ALA A 2 -14.11 11.13 -15.38
C ALA A 2 -13.19 9.98 -15.74
N ASP A 3 -12.58 9.98 -16.90
CA ASP A 3 -11.61 8.97 -17.34
C ASP A 3 -10.35 8.96 -16.49
N ASP A 4 -9.90 10.11 -15.99
CA ASP A 4 -8.74 10.19 -15.09
C ASP A 4 -9.04 9.56 -13.74
N ILE A 5 -10.19 9.86 -13.15
CA ILE A 5 -10.61 9.26 -11.86
C ILE A 5 -10.68 7.74 -11.99
N ALA A 6 -11.32 7.22 -13.05
CA ALA A 6 -11.39 5.79 -13.28
C ALA A 6 -10.00 5.16 -13.48
N SER A 7 -9.10 5.82 -14.21
CA SER A 7 -7.74 5.36 -14.43
C SER A 7 -6.91 5.36 -13.15
N ILE A 8 -7.05 6.39 -12.30
CA ILE A 8 -6.38 6.47 -10.99
C ILE A 8 -6.85 5.34 -10.08
N ILE A 9 -8.17 5.13 -9.97
CA ILE A 9 -8.74 4.04 -9.18
C ILE A 9 -8.23 2.68 -9.70
N ASN A 10 -8.15 2.50 -11.02
CA ASN A 10 -7.62 1.26 -11.60
C ASN A 10 -6.14 1.04 -11.25
N VAL A 11 -5.31 2.08 -11.26
CA VAL A 11 -3.89 1.99 -10.88
C VAL A 11 -3.76 1.60 -9.39
N THR A 12 -4.52 2.22 -8.51
CA THR A 12 -4.49 1.88 -7.07
C THR A 12 -4.98 0.45 -6.80
N ASN A 13 -5.98 -0.03 -7.54
CA ASN A 13 -6.44 -1.42 -7.45
C ASN A 13 -5.44 -2.41 -8.07
N LEU A 14 -4.75 -2.04 -9.16
CA LEU A 14 -3.73 -2.88 -9.78
C LEU A 14 -2.58 -3.21 -8.82
N TYR A 15 -2.25 -2.31 -7.89
CA TYR A 15 -1.30 -2.60 -6.83
C TYR A 15 -1.70 -3.86 -6.04
N ALA A 16 -2.96 -3.95 -5.58
CA ALA A 16 -3.45 -5.10 -4.84
C ALA A 16 -3.33 -6.40 -5.66
N VAL A 17 -3.74 -6.35 -6.93
CA VAL A 17 -3.62 -7.50 -7.85
C VAL A 17 -2.16 -7.90 -8.04
N ALA A 18 -1.25 -6.94 -8.18
CA ALA A 18 0.19 -7.21 -8.37
C ALA A 18 0.81 -7.91 -7.15
N VAL A 19 0.49 -7.43 -5.93
CA VAL A 19 0.96 -8.04 -4.68
C VAL A 19 0.39 -9.44 -4.52
N ASP A 20 -0.93 -9.61 -4.61
CA ASP A 20 -1.62 -10.87 -4.32
C ASP A 20 -1.32 -11.98 -5.36
N SER A 21 -0.98 -11.58 -6.58
CA SER A 21 -0.57 -12.51 -7.65
C SER A 21 0.95 -12.71 -7.73
N HIS A 22 1.74 -12.06 -6.86
CA HIS A 22 3.20 -12.04 -6.88
C HIS A 22 3.78 -11.56 -8.24
N ARG A 23 3.02 -10.69 -8.95
CA ARG A 23 3.42 -10.08 -10.22
C ARG A 23 4.02 -8.69 -9.97
N TYR A 24 5.18 -8.67 -9.31
CA TYR A 24 5.87 -7.42 -8.96
C TYR A 24 6.40 -6.67 -10.20
N ASP A 25 6.50 -7.32 -11.34
CA ASP A 25 6.73 -6.68 -12.64
C ASP A 25 5.63 -5.65 -12.99
N LEU A 26 4.40 -5.85 -12.50
CA LEU A 26 3.32 -4.89 -12.68
C LEU A 26 3.51 -3.59 -11.89
N PHE A 27 4.44 -3.54 -10.94
CA PHE A 27 4.74 -2.30 -10.20
C PHE A 27 5.19 -1.17 -11.13
N GLU A 28 5.80 -1.46 -12.28
CA GLU A 28 6.11 -0.47 -13.32
C GLU A 28 4.86 0.19 -13.93
N LYS A 29 3.69 -0.48 -13.83
CA LYS A 29 2.39 0.09 -14.25
C LYS A 29 1.65 0.78 -13.12
N VAL A 30 2.07 0.58 -11.89
CA VAL A 30 1.48 1.16 -10.67
C VAL A 30 2.25 2.39 -10.21
N PHE A 31 3.56 2.29 -10.14
CA PHE A 31 4.43 3.31 -9.55
C PHE A 31 5.22 4.08 -10.62
N ALA A 32 5.56 5.33 -10.30
CA ALA A 32 6.55 6.10 -11.03
C ALA A 32 7.96 5.54 -10.78
N ALA A 33 8.93 5.94 -11.58
CA ALA A 33 10.32 5.50 -11.35
C ALA A 33 10.94 6.17 -10.11
N ASP A 34 10.55 7.42 -9.84
CA ASP A 34 11.02 8.26 -8.74
C ASP A 34 10.06 8.21 -7.54
N ILE A 35 9.86 7.03 -6.97
CA ILE A 35 8.92 6.82 -5.87
C ILE A 35 9.40 7.39 -4.54
N HIS A 36 8.43 7.73 -3.69
CA HIS A 36 8.59 7.98 -2.26
C HIS A 36 7.48 7.26 -1.51
N CYS A 37 7.71 6.00 -1.15
CA CYS A 37 6.72 5.17 -0.48
C CYS A 37 7.12 4.90 0.97
N ASP A 38 6.17 5.08 1.88
CA ASP A 38 6.31 4.77 3.30
C ASP A 38 5.16 3.83 3.72
N PHE A 39 5.49 2.57 3.95
CA PHE A 39 4.51 1.55 4.34
C PHE A 39 4.36 1.41 5.86
N GLY A 40 4.95 2.31 6.65
CA GLY A 40 4.97 2.22 8.10
C GLY A 40 5.89 1.09 8.60
N GLY A 41 6.04 0.95 9.90
CA GLY A 41 6.83 -0.17 10.46
C GLY A 41 8.32 0.11 10.61
N GLY A 42 8.77 1.37 10.51
CA GLY A 42 10.14 1.76 10.83
C GLY A 42 11.05 1.96 9.62
N PRO A 43 12.37 2.07 9.84
CA PRO A 43 13.32 2.52 8.82
C PRO A 43 13.43 1.65 7.56
N GLY A 44 13.04 0.37 7.62
CA GLY A 44 13.09 -0.55 6.49
C GLY A 44 11.84 -0.53 5.59
N ALA A 45 10.82 0.27 5.93
CA ALA A 45 9.55 0.31 5.23
C ALA A 45 9.36 1.54 4.33
N ALA A 46 10.41 2.37 4.16
CA ALA A 46 10.43 3.53 3.27
C ALA A 46 11.30 3.24 2.05
N PHE A 47 10.78 3.58 0.86
CA PHE A 47 11.40 3.28 -0.43
C PHE A 47 11.44 4.53 -1.31
N THR A 48 12.58 4.77 -1.93
CA THR A 48 12.79 5.84 -2.93
C THR A 48 13.22 5.31 -4.29
N ASP A 49 13.26 3.99 -4.44
CA ASP A 49 13.66 3.29 -5.65
C ASP A 49 12.71 2.11 -5.92
N LEU A 50 12.18 2.07 -7.14
CA LEU A 50 11.18 1.06 -7.53
C LEU A 50 11.76 -0.36 -7.57
N ALA A 51 13.00 -0.53 -8.03
CA ALA A 51 13.61 -1.85 -8.11
C ALA A 51 13.84 -2.45 -6.71
N THR A 52 14.24 -1.61 -5.74
CA THR A 52 14.36 -2.00 -4.34
C THR A 52 12.99 -2.38 -3.76
N LEU A 53 11.95 -1.59 -4.03
CA LEU A 53 10.58 -1.92 -3.59
C LEU A 53 10.14 -3.28 -4.15
N GLN A 54 10.34 -3.54 -5.45
CA GLN A 54 9.99 -4.81 -6.09
C GLN A 54 10.73 -6.00 -5.45
N ALA A 55 12.04 -5.86 -5.23
CA ALA A 55 12.86 -6.92 -4.65
C ALA A 55 12.41 -7.24 -3.21
N VAL A 56 12.24 -6.22 -2.37
CA VAL A 56 11.81 -6.41 -0.98
C VAL A 56 10.42 -7.01 -0.92
N PHE A 57 9.47 -6.53 -1.72
CA PHE A 57 8.10 -7.08 -1.72
C PHE A 57 8.07 -8.54 -2.17
N LYS A 58 8.89 -8.93 -3.14
CA LYS A 58 9.04 -10.32 -3.54
C LYS A 58 9.51 -11.19 -2.39
N ASP A 59 10.52 -10.73 -1.64
CA ASP A 59 11.11 -11.49 -0.55
C ASP A 59 10.18 -11.61 0.66
N ILE A 60 9.56 -10.49 1.10
CA ILE A 60 8.68 -10.50 2.27
C ILE A 60 7.36 -11.24 2.02
N HIS A 61 6.85 -11.26 0.78
CA HIS A 61 5.60 -11.96 0.47
C HIS A 61 5.80 -13.44 0.14
N ALA A 62 7.04 -13.89 -0.12
CA ALA A 62 7.34 -15.29 -0.42
C ALA A 62 6.99 -16.26 0.72
N VAL A 63 6.85 -15.74 1.94
CA VAL A 63 6.52 -16.54 3.14
C VAL A 63 5.05 -16.89 3.27
N PHE A 64 4.16 -16.20 2.53
CA PHE A 64 2.72 -16.41 2.63
C PHE A 64 2.22 -17.45 1.63
N SER A 65 1.28 -18.28 2.07
CA SER A 65 0.57 -19.22 1.18
C SER A 65 -0.53 -18.52 0.35
N ALA A 66 -1.05 -17.40 0.84
CA ALA A 66 -1.96 -16.52 0.12
C ALA A 66 -2.02 -15.14 0.79
N THR A 67 -2.25 -14.12 -0.02
CA THR A 67 -2.59 -12.77 0.45
C THR A 67 -3.82 -12.26 -0.29
N GLN A 68 -4.54 -11.36 0.34
CA GLN A 68 -5.66 -10.65 -0.27
C GLN A 68 -5.69 -9.21 0.22
N HIS A 69 -5.55 -8.27 -0.71
CA HIS A 69 -5.70 -6.85 -0.45
C HIS A 69 -6.99 -6.33 -1.09
N MET A 70 -7.82 -5.67 -0.31
CA MET A 70 -9.01 -4.94 -0.77
C MET A 70 -8.76 -3.46 -0.59
N VAL A 71 -8.67 -2.72 -1.70
CA VAL A 71 -8.56 -1.26 -1.69
C VAL A 71 -9.92 -0.69 -2.05
N LEU A 72 -10.48 0.18 -1.22
CA LEU A 72 -11.87 0.61 -1.32
C LEU A 72 -12.06 2.05 -0.83
N GLY A 73 -13.22 2.64 -1.15
CA GLY A 73 -13.58 3.98 -0.70
C GLY A 73 -12.68 5.07 -1.29
N HIS A 74 -12.25 4.91 -2.54
CA HIS A 74 -11.36 5.86 -3.20
C HIS A 74 -12.01 7.24 -3.30
N THR A 75 -11.27 8.26 -2.89
CA THR A 75 -11.61 9.66 -3.09
C THR A 75 -10.45 10.32 -3.82
N VAL A 76 -10.73 10.97 -4.95
CA VAL A 76 -9.71 11.45 -5.90
C VAL A 76 -9.90 12.92 -6.20
N THR A 77 -8.81 13.69 -6.16
CA THR A 77 -8.73 15.05 -6.73
C THR A 77 -7.70 15.05 -7.84
N VAL A 78 -7.98 15.80 -8.91
CA VAL A 78 -7.09 15.91 -10.09
C VAL A 78 -6.82 17.38 -10.36
N ASP A 79 -5.55 17.73 -10.46
CA ASP A 79 -5.06 19.07 -10.86
C ASP A 79 -4.00 18.93 -11.96
N GLY A 80 -4.42 19.12 -13.20
CA GLY A 80 -3.55 18.96 -14.37
C GLY A 80 -2.97 17.56 -14.48
N ASP A 81 -1.65 17.47 -14.37
CA ASP A 81 -0.90 16.21 -14.43
C ASP A 81 -0.57 15.64 -13.06
N ASN A 82 -1.15 16.20 -12.01
CA ASN A 82 -1.04 15.69 -10.63
C ASN A 82 -2.41 15.28 -10.11
N ALA A 83 -2.42 14.30 -9.21
CA ALA A 83 -3.63 13.86 -8.54
C ALA A 83 -3.31 13.39 -7.12
N HIS A 84 -4.32 13.45 -6.25
CA HIS A 84 -4.29 12.83 -4.93
C HIS A 84 -5.41 11.79 -4.85
N CYS A 85 -5.11 10.64 -4.26
CA CYS A 85 -6.06 9.58 -4.04
C CYS A 85 -5.95 9.07 -2.61
N PHE A 86 -7.02 9.22 -1.85
CA PHE A 86 -7.15 8.57 -0.54
C PHE A 86 -7.99 7.31 -0.71
N SER A 87 -7.59 6.21 -0.04
CA SER A 87 -8.35 4.97 -0.03
C SER A 87 -8.14 4.20 1.27
N TYR A 88 -9.14 3.41 1.67
CA TYR A 88 -8.97 2.44 2.73
C TYR A 88 -8.39 1.14 2.18
N VAL A 89 -7.70 0.41 3.04
CA VAL A 89 -7.19 -0.93 2.74
C VAL A 89 -7.60 -1.91 3.84
N SER A 90 -8.00 -3.11 3.40
CA SER A 90 -8.12 -4.28 4.26
C SER A 90 -7.28 -5.40 3.65
N ALA A 91 -6.39 -5.97 4.41
CA ALA A 91 -5.47 -7.01 3.94
C ALA A 91 -5.56 -8.25 4.83
N ARG A 92 -5.45 -9.42 4.19
CA ARG A 92 -5.38 -10.73 4.83
C ARG A 92 -4.16 -11.47 4.34
N PHE A 93 -3.50 -12.15 5.29
CA PHE A 93 -2.30 -12.93 5.05
C PHE A 93 -2.49 -14.32 5.65
N ARG A 94 -2.18 -15.35 4.87
CA ARG A 94 -2.30 -16.74 5.26
C ARG A 94 -0.96 -17.43 5.16
N ARG A 95 -0.63 -18.26 6.16
CA ARG A 95 0.60 -19.01 6.21
C ARG A 95 0.44 -20.30 7.00
N GLY A 96 1.08 -21.39 6.52
CA GLY A 96 1.25 -22.59 7.32
C GLY A 96 2.17 -22.35 8.52
N LEU A 97 1.74 -22.74 9.72
CA LEU A 97 2.48 -22.73 10.96
C LEU A 97 2.68 -24.18 11.44
N GLU A 98 3.53 -24.40 12.44
CA GLU A 98 3.78 -25.75 12.96
C GLU A 98 2.51 -26.42 13.55
N ASP A 99 1.60 -25.61 14.10
CA ASP A 99 0.36 -26.01 14.76
C ASP A 99 -0.88 -25.86 13.87
N GLY A 100 -0.73 -25.59 12.59
CA GLY A 100 -1.82 -25.45 11.64
C GLY A 100 -1.67 -24.27 10.69
N GLU A 101 -2.80 -23.74 10.22
CA GLU A 101 -2.80 -22.57 9.35
C GLU A 101 -3.08 -21.29 10.16
N GLY A 102 -2.18 -20.31 10.06
CA GLY A 102 -2.35 -19.01 10.65
C GLY A 102 -2.93 -18.00 9.65
N VAL A 103 -3.76 -17.08 10.18
CA VAL A 103 -4.30 -15.94 9.44
C VAL A 103 -4.01 -14.68 10.24
N PHE A 104 -3.52 -13.65 9.54
CA PHE A 104 -3.37 -12.28 10.04
C PHE A 104 -4.20 -11.35 9.17
N GLU A 105 -4.88 -10.41 9.79
CA GLU A 105 -5.69 -9.40 9.11
C GLU A 105 -5.29 -8.01 9.58
N SER A 106 -5.32 -7.04 8.68
CA SER A 106 -5.09 -5.63 9.03
C SER A 106 -6.02 -4.72 8.26
N THR A 107 -6.31 -3.55 8.83
CA THR A 107 -7.00 -2.46 8.15
C THR A 107 -6.25 -1.15 8.33
N GLY A 108 -6.39 -0.27 7.34
CA GLY A 108 -5.72 1.01 7.35
C GLY A 108 -6.12 1.88 6.15
N TRP A 109 -5.21 2.74 5.75
CA TRP A 109 -5.41 3.61 4.58
C TRP A 109 -4.14 3.78 3.76
N TYR A 110 -4.34 4.18 2.51
CA TYR A 110 -3.33 4.74 1.62
C TYR A 110 -3.64 6.21 1.35
N ASP A 111 -2.62 7.04 1.38
CA ASP A 111 -2.65 8.45 0.98
C ASP A 111 -1.63 8.61 -0.16
N ASP A 112 -2.12 8.65 -1.39
CA ASP A 112 -1.33 8.57 -2.61
C ASP A 112 -1.26 9.93 -3.30
N VAL A 113 -0.06 10.30 -3.76
CA VAL A 113 0.17 11.34 -4.77
C VAL A 113 0.50 10.66 -6.08
N LEU A 114 -0.26 10.99 -7.13
CA LEU A 114 -0.06 10.43 -8.46
C LEU A 114 0.37 11.49 -9.45
N VAL A 115 1.06 11.04 -10.48
CA VAL A 115 1.49 11.86 -11.62
C VAL A 115 1.07 11.22 -12.92
N ARG A 116 0.75 12.05 -13.89
CA ARG A 116 0.49 11.61 -15.26
C ARG A 116 1.81 11.44 -16.00
N THR A 117 2.02 10.28 -16.56
CA THR A 117 3.15 9.95 -17.45
C THR A 117 2.65 9.75 -18.88
N ALA A 118 3.57 9.54 -19.82
CA ALA A 118 3.21 9.21 -21.21
C ALA A 118 2.38 7.90 -21.28
N ASP A 119 2.57 6.98 -20.33
CA ASP A 119 1.91 5.67 -20.26
C ASP A 119 0.73 5.65 -19.29
N GLY A 120 0.24 6.81 -18.84
CA GLY A 120 -0.89 6.96 -17.93
C GLY A 120 -0.49 7.34 -16.51
N TRP A 121 -1.44 7.26 -15.58
CA TRP A 121 -1.22 7.63 -14.19
C TRP A 121 -0.32 6.64 -13.46
N ARG A 122 0.54 7.17 -12.56
CA ARG A 122 1.43 6.40 -11.69
C ARG A 122 1.45 6.99 -10.28
N ILE A 123 1.50 6.13 -9.27
CA ILE A 123 1.74 6.55 -7.89
C ILE A 123 3.20 6.97 -7.76
N ARG A 124 3.45 8.22 -7.40
CA ARG A 124 4.78 8.73 -7.08
C ARG A 124 5.04 8.67 -5.59
N GLU A 125 4.04 9.01 -4.77
CA GLU A 125 4.17 8.93 -3.32
C GLU A 125 3.03 8.10 -2.74
N ARG A 126 3.36 7.24 -1.79
CA ARG A 126 2.38 6.49 -1.00
C ARG A 126 2.74 6.54 0.46
N VAL A 127 1.78 6.91 1.28
CA VAL A 127 1.82 6.70 2.72
C VAL A 127 0.79 5.63 3.07
N SER A 128 1.26 4.52 3.66
CA SER A 128 0.39 3.46 4.17
C SER A 128 0.42 3.46 5.68
N ARG A 129 -0.75 3.42 6.31
CA ARG A 129 -0.85 3.39 7.77
C ARG A 129 -1.86 2.33 8.20
N MET A 130 -1.57 1.70 9.34
CA MET A 130 -2.41 0.68 9.94
C MET A 130 -3.25 1.28 11.06
N VAL A 131 -4.55 1.00 11.05
CA VAL A 131 -5.50 1.39 12.11
C VAL A 131 -5.66 0.27 13.13
N THR A 132 -5.78 -0.95 12.66
CA THR A 132 -5.95 -2.13 13.51
C THR A 132 -5.46 -3.38 12.81
N TYR A 133 -5.16 -4.39 13.60
CA TYR A 133 -4.91 -5.74 13.11
C TYR A 133 -5.51 -6.77 14.08
N GLY A 134 -5.63 -8.01 13.58
CA GLY A 134 -6.09 -9.16 14.35
C GLY A 134 -5.52 -10.46 13.79
N GLY A 135 -5.84 -11.57 14.49
CA GLY A 135 -5.37 -12.88 14.09
C GLY A 135 -3.99 -13.23 14.65
N ASP A 136 -3.25 -14.10 13.97
CA ASP A 136 -2.00 -14.65 14.47
C ASP A 136 -0.79 -13.87 13.99
N ILE A 137 -0.15 -13.14 14.89
CA ILE A 137 1.04 -12.33 14.58
C ILE A 137 2.22 -13.16 14.08
N ARG A 138 2.29 -14.46 14.40
CA ARG A 138 3.35 -15.34 13.91
C ARG A 138 3.38 -15.44 12.38
N VAL A 139 2.24 -15.19 11.74
CA VAL A 139 2.14 -15.11 10.28
C VAL A 139 3.07 -14.02 9.74
N MET A 140 3.05 -12.83 10.36
CA MET A 140 3.83 -11.67 9.95
C MET A 140 5.30 -11.74 10.39
N GLN A 141 5.59 -12.36 11.55
CA GLN A 141 6.95 -12.52 12.09
C GLN A 141 7.88 -13.34 11.18
N ALA A 142 7.32 -14.01 10.19
CA ALA A 142 8.10 -14.77 9.21
C ALA A 142 8.71 -13.91 8.10
N MET A 143 8.25 -12.68 7.94
CA MET A 143 8.79 -11.79 6.91
C MET A 143 10.24 -11.39 7.24
N PRO A 144 11.18 -11.58 6.31
CA PRO A 144 12.59 -11.27 6.58
C PRO A 144 12.79 -9.76 6.75
N GLY A 145 13.41 -9.38 7.87
CA GLY A 145 13.80 -7.98 8.14
C GLY A 145 12.66 -7.02 8.46
N VAL A 146 11.43 -7.53 8.65
CA VAL A 146 10.26 -6.70 8.98
C VAL A 146 10.05 -6.66 10.49
N ASP A 147 9.94 -5.45 11.04
CA ASP A 147 9.52 -5.25 12.43
C ASP A 147 8.00 -5.43 12.54
N THR A 148 7.56 -6.30 13.41
CA THR A 148 6.14 -6.60 13.67
C THR A 148 5.59 -5.90 14.91
N ASN A 149 6.36 -4.97 15.50
CA ASN A 149 5.87 -4.05 16.54
C ASN A 149 5.10 -2.89 15.89
N TYR A 150 3.93 -3.20 15.34
CA TYR A 150 3.15 -2.24 14.57
C TYR A 150 2.68 -1.07 15.41
N VAL A 151 2.88 0.15 14.87
CA VAL A 151 2.29 1.37 15.41
C VAL A 151 0.91 1.55 14.78
N LEU A 152 -0.13 1.50 15.60
CA LEU A 152 -1.51 1.75 15.17
C LEU A 152 -1.80 3.25 15.24
N LEU A 153 -2.35 3.80 14.17
CA LEU A 153 -2.59 5.23 14.03
C LEU A 153 -4.07 5.53 13.84
N SER A 154 -4.51 6.62 14.44
CA SER A 154 -5.86 7.16 14.25
C SER A 154 -5.87 8.11 13.05
N LEU A 155 -6.75 7.86 12.08
CA LEU A 155 -6.93 8.78 10.96
C LEU A 155 -7.31 10.19 11.43
N ALA A 156 -8.12 10.31 12.50
CA ALA A 156 -8.51 11.60 13.06
C ALA A 156 -7.31 12.38 13.65
N GLU A 157 -6.39 11.69 14.34
CA GLU A 157 -5.18 12.30 14.89
C GLU A 157 -4.18 12.69 13.79
N GLU A 158 -4.02 11.85 12.76
CA GLU A 158 -3.18 12.14 11.60
C GLU A 158 -3.72 13.34 10.82
N ALA A 159 -5.05 13.42 10.63
CA ALA A 159 -5.73 14.54 9.99
C ALA A 159 -5.56 15.84 10.80
N ALA A 160 -5.80 15.80 12.11
CA ALA A 160 -5.61 16.95 13.00
C ALA A 160 -4.15 17.44 13.03
N GLY A 161 -3.20 16.51 12.84
CA GLY A 161 -1.77 16.82 12.74
C GLY A 161 -1.31 17.29 11.35
N GLY A 162 -2.22 17.40 10.37
CA GLY A 162 -1.89 17.81 8.99
C GLY A 162 -1.05 16.79 8.21
N ARG A 163 -1.08 15.51 8.60
CA ARG A 163 -0.27 14.46 7.99
C ARG A 163 -0.98 13.65 6.89
N ILE A 164 -2.22 14.02 6.55
CA ILE A 164 -2.97 13.45 5.44
C ILE A 164 -2.93 14.44 4.28
N LYS A 165 -2.11 14.13 3.26
CA LYS A 165 -1.90 15.01 2.10
C LYS A 165 -3.18 15.26 1.32
N PHE A 166 -4.01 14.22 1.17
CA PHE A 166 -5.30 14.33 0.48
C PHE A 166 -6.17 15.43 1.09
N LEU A 167 -6.24 15.54 2.41
CA LEU A 167 -7.11 16.52 3.08
C LEU A 167 -6.67 17.98 2.87
N SER A 168 -5.45 18.22 2.43
CA SER A 168 -5.00 19.56 2.03
C SER A 168 -5.50 19.99 0.64
N GLN A 169 -6.16 19.08 -0.10
CA GLN A 169 -6.63 19.27 -1.46
C GLN A 169 -8.16 19.50 -1.55
N VAL A 170 -8.87 19.41 -0.41
CA VAL A 170 -10.33 19.50 -0.35
C VAL A 170 -10.84 20.56 0.62
#